data_05967b3180efe41a53bb1857d73346fe
#
_entry.id   05967b3180efe41a53bb1857d73346fe
#
_cell.length_a   1.000
_cell.length_b   1.000
_cell.length_c   1.000
_cell.angle_alpha   90.00
_cell.angle_beta   90.00
_cell.angle_gamma   90.00
#
_symmetry.space_group_name_H-M   'P 1'
#
loop_
_entity.id
_entity.type
_entity.pdbx_description
1 polymer ?
#
loop_
_entity_poly.entity_id
_entity_poly.type
_entity_poly.pdbx_seq_one_letter_code
_entity_poly.pdbx_strand_id
1 'polypeptide(L)'
;YDLGMMKYSTMIWTSDNTHPGPRIKIQYGSMLAYPAATMSCHVSRPATLADLDYRFHVALGGALGYELHLPNASEAVKARIREQVREYRKYEDLILRGDYYPLMNPFTDVGSAYYFTDPERSRFLLTFLQTGGNAFHTFKLCIAEADPQMVYYDAIGGETYSGAQLRAGIPVTGSADTQYSRMWYFVKV
;
A
#
# COMPACT_ATOMS: atom_id res chain seq x y z
N TYR A 1 22.02 2.02 -1.32
CA TYR A 1 21.64 2.18 -2.72
C TYR A 1 21.93 3.61 -3.15
N ASP A 2 22.69 3.78 -4.19
CA ASP A 2 23.05 5.10 -4.71
C ASP A 2 22.69 5.22 -6.20
N LEU A 3 22.69 6.46 -6.71
CA LEU A 3 22.36 6.74 -8.12
C LEU A 3 23.30 6.05 -9.11
N GLY A 4 24.56 5.80 -8.72
CA GLY A 4 25.53 5.09 -9.55
C GLY A 4 25.12 3.63 -9.75
N MET A 5 24.60 2.99 -8.72
CA MET A 5 24.10 1.61 -8.79
C MET A 5 22.86 1.45 -9.65
N MET A 6 22.01 2.47 -9.77
CA MET A 6 20.83 2.44 -10.64
C MET A 6 21.16 2.20 -12.12
N LYS A 7 22.39 2.49 -12.53
CA LYS A 7 22.90 2.20 -13.87
C LYS A 7 23.02 0.68 -14.14
N TYR A 8 23.24 -0.11 -13.09
CA TYR A 8 23.53 -1.54 -13.19
C TYR A 8 22.43 -2.42 -12.60
N SER A 9 21.67 -1.88 -11.66
CA SER A 9 20.58 -2.59 -10.98
C SER A 9 19.32 -1.73 -10.96
N THR A 10 18.27 -2.24 -11.55
CA THR A 10 16.96 -1.55 -11.62
C THR A 10 16.17 -1.70 -10.34
N MET A 11 16.54 -2.62 -9.46
CA MET A 11 15.83 -2.94 -8.23
C MET A 11 16.80 -3.23 -7.10
N ILE A 12 16.39 -2.95 -5.87
CA ILE A 12 17.13 -3.23 -4.65
C ILE A 12 16.33 -4.09 -3.68
N TRP A 13 17.07 -4.91 -2.94
CA TRP A 13 16.59 -5.56 -1.74
C TRP A 13 16.83 -4.63 -0.56
N THR A 14 15.83 -3.82 -0.21
CA THR A 14 15.99 -2.71 0.74
C THR A 14 16.41 -3.13 2.14
N SER A 15 16.05 -4.34 2.58
CA SER A 15 16.39 -4.90 3.90
C SER A 15 15.94 -6.34 4.01
N ASP A 16 16.68 -7.17 4.75
CA ASP A 16 16.27 -8.53 5.16
C ASP A 16 15.19 -8.52 6.25
N ASN A 17 14.85 -7.36 6.78
CA ASN A 17 13.79 -7.25 7.76
C ASN A 17 12.42 -7.44 7.09
N THR A 18 11.77 -8.54 7.41
CA THR A 18 10.48 -8.95 6.84
C THR A 18 9.29 -8.65 7.76
N HIS A 19 9.54 -8.12 8.96
CA HIS A 19 8.48 -7.77 9.90
C HIS A 19 7.72 -6.52 9.41
N PRO A 20 6.37 -6.52 9.40
CA PRO A 20 5.56 -5.46 8.81
C PRO A 20 5.87 -4.05 9.34
N GLY A 21 5.99 -3.86 10.65
CA GLY A 21 6.25 -2.55 11.25
C GLY A 21 7.53 -1.87 10.74
N PRO A 22 8.71 -2.52 10.84
CA PRO A 22 9.94 -2.01 10.21
C PRO A 22 9.83 -1.86 8.68
N ARG A 23 9.15 -2.79 7.97
CA ARG A 23 8.98 -2.70 6.51
C ARG A 23 8.25 -1.42 6.09
N ILE A 24 7.20 -1.03 6.81
CA ILE A 24 6.47 0.21 6.54
C ILE A 24 7.41 1.42 6.58
N LYS A 25 8.31 1.50 7.58
CA LYS A 25 9.28 2.59 7.73
C LYS A 25 10.35 2.57 6.65
N ILE A 26 10.87 1.38 6.32
CA ILE A 26 11.87 1.19 5.26
C ILE A 26 11.30 1.62 3.90
N GLN A 27 10.09 1.17 3.57
CA GLN A 27 9.44 1.49 2.32
C GLN A 27 9.10 2.98 2.22
N TYR A 28 8.54 3.58 3.28
CA TYR A 28 8.26 5.01 3.34
C TYR A 28 9.53 5.83 3.08
N GLY A 29 10.62 5.56 3.82
CA GLY A 29 11.88 6.29 3.65
C GLY A 29 12.46 6.14 2.24
N SER A 30 12.38 4.94 1.65
CA SER A 30 12.87 4.69 0.30
C SER A 30 12.05 5.43 -0.76
N MET A 31 10.71 5.44 -0.64
CA MET A 31 9.81 6.12 -1.58
C MET A 31 9.91 7.65 -1.56
N LEU A 32 10.48 8.24 -0.51
CA LEU A 32 10.78 9.69 -0.50
C LEU A 32 11.95 10.06 -1.42
N ALA A 33 12.80 9.09 -1.77
CA ALA A 33 14.03 9.33 -2.55
C ALA A 33 14.05 8.59 -3.90
N TYR A 34 13.34 7.47 -4.00
CA TYR A 34 13.38 6.57 -5.16
C TYR A 34 11.98 6.13 -5.58
N PRO A 35 11.73 5.89 -6.87
CA PRO A 35 10.47 5.32 -7.35
C PRO A 35 10.17 3.96 -6.70
N ALA A 36 8.89 3.69 -6.44
CA ALA A 36 8.44 2.42 -5.87
C ALA A 36 8.91 1.19 -6.68
N ALA A 37 9.02 1.33 -8.01
CA ALA A 37 9.53 0.28 -8.90
C ALA A 37 10.96 -0.19 -8.56
N THR A 38 11.74 0.61 -7.86
CA THR A 38 13.12 0.24 -7.49
C THR A 38 13.20 -0.64 -6.24
N MET A 39 12.08 -0.83 -5.54
CA MET A 39 12.04 -1.60 -4.29
C MET A 39 11.42 -2.97 -4.48
N SER A 40 12.12 -4.01 -4.02
CA SER A 40 11.51 -5.29 -3.73
C SER A 40 10.73 -5.21 -2.41
N CYS A 41 9.42 -5.36 -2.49
CA CYS A 41 8.52 -5.43 -1.34
C CYS A 41 8.00 -6.85 -1.21
N HIS A 42 8.32 -7.52 -0.09
CA HIS A 42 8.04 -8.94 0.02
C HIS A 42 7.20 -9.30 1.25
N VAL A 43 6.37 -10.31 1.06
CA VAL A 43 5.54 -10.94 2.09
C VAL A 43 6.27 -12.18 2.59
N SER A 44 6.48 -12.30 3.90
CA SER A 44 7.15 -13.46 4.50
C SER A 44 6.39 -14.00 5.69
N ARG A 45 6.49 -15.29 5.91
CA ARG A 45 6.11 -16.06 7.12
C ARG A 45 4.88 -15.53 7.88
N PRO A 46 3.69 -15.55 7.28
CA PRO A 46 2.47 -15.12 7.96
C PRO A 46 2.12 -16.10 9.09
N ALA A 47 1.65 -15.57 10.23
CA ALA A 47 1.15 -16.37 11.34
C ALA A 47 -0.29 -16.84 11.10
N THR A 48 -1.10 -16.00 10.44
CA THR A 48 -2.51 -16.25 10.13
C THR A 48 -2.84 -15.73 8.73
N LEU A 49 -4.03 -16.00 8.21
CA LEU A 49 -4.50 -15.40 6.95
C LEU A 49 -4.68 -13.88 7.09
N ALA A 50 -5.12 -13.39 8.24
CA ALA A 50 -5.24 -11.95 8.49
C ALA A 50 -3.84 -11.27 8.50
N ASP A 51 -2.83 -11.88 9.10
CA ASP A 51 -1.45 -11.40 9.05
C ASP A 51 -0.89 -11.46 7.61
N LEU A 52 -1.25 -12.48 6.82
CA LEU A 52 -0.90 -12.56 5.40
C LEU A 52 -1.49 -11.38 4.61
N ASP A 53 -2.75 -11.02 4.87
CA ASP A 53 -3.41 -9.89 4.21
C ASP A 53 -2.78 -8.55 4.61
N TYR A 54 -2.50 -8.37 5.89
CA TYR A 54 -1.81 -7.17 6.35
C TYR A 54 -0.41 -7.01 5.71
N ARG A 55 0.39 -8.09 5.66
CA ARG A 55 1.71 -8.11 5.00
C ARG A 55 1.61 -7.83 3.51
N PHE A 56 0.59 -8.36 2.84
CA PHE A 56 0.31 -8.06 1.44
C PHE A 56 0.03 -6.56 1.24
N HIS A 57 -0.81 -5.94 2.07
CA HIS A 57 -1.07 -4.50 1.97
C HIS A 57 0.20 -3.67 2.23
N VAL A 58 1.07 -4.10 3.15
CA VAL A 58 2.39 -3.47 3.35
C VAL A 58 3.24 -3.59 2.09
N ALA A 59 3.24 -4.74 1.42
CA ALA A 59 4.05 -4.98 0.24
C ALA A 59 3.58 -4.22 -1.02
N LEU A 60 2.39 -3.61 -1.00
CA LEU A 60 1.89 -2.76 -2.10
C LEU A 60 2.66 -1.43 -2.25
N GLY A 61 3.64 -1.15 -1.39
CA GLY A 61 4.55 -0.01 -1.54
C GLY A 61 5.60 -0.16 -2.65
N GLY A 62 5.64 -1.28 -3.40
CA GLY A 62 6.61 -1.50 -4.47
C GLY A 62 6.39 -2.80 -5.23
N ALA A 63 7.45 -3.36 -5.79
CA ALA A 63 7.39 -4.62 -6.54
C ALA A 63 7.12 -5.80 -5.58
N LEU A 64 5.93 -6.39 -5.70
CA LEU A 64 5.48 -7.49 -4.84
C LEU A 64 6.32 -8.76 -5.05
N GLY A 65 6.74 -9.35 -3.95
CA GLY A 65 7.33 -10.69 -3.90
C GLY A 65 6.83 -11.50 -2.70
N TYR A 66 7.06 -12.80 -2.72
CA TYR A 66 6.78 -13.70 -1.59
C TYR A 66 8.05 -14.45 -1.20
N GLU A 67 8.47 -14.26 0.03
CA GLU A 67 9.62 -14.97 0.64
C GLU A 67 9.09 -16.06 1.57
N LEU A 68 8.55 -17.12 0.98
CA LEU A 68 7.91 -18.23 1.67
C LEU A 68 8.39 -19.57 1.14
N HIS A 69 8.47 -20.57 2.02
CA HIS A 69 8.64 -21.95 1.61
C HIS A 69 7.28 -22.55 1.18
N LEU A 70 6.88 -22.25 -0.06
CA LEU A 70 5.57 -22.62 -0.60
C LEU A 70 5.21 -24.12 -0.47
N PRO A 71 6.15 -25.08 -0.66
CA PRO A 71 5.82 -26.50 -0.45
C PRO A 71 5.21 -26.79 0.93
N ASN A 72 5.67 -26.11 1.98
CA ASN A 72 5.20 -26.31 3.36
C ASN A 72 3.98 -25.43 3.73
N ALA A 73 3.57 -24.51 2.86
CA ALA A 73 2.41 -23.67 3.11
C ALA A 73 1.11 -24.47 2.98
N SER A 74 0.13 -24.16 3.83
CA SER A 74 -1.21 -24.78 3.73
C SER A 74 -1.90 -24.38 2.42
N GLU A 75 -2.85 -25.20 1.97
CA GLU A 75 -3.61 -24.89 0.75
C GLU A 75 -4.41 -23.59 0.88
N ALA A 76 -4.89 -23.23 2.09
CA ALA A 76 -5.54 -21.95 2.34
C ALA A 76 -4.59 -20.76 2.10
N VAL A 77 -3.34 -20.82 2.59
CA VAL A 77 -2.32 -19.81 2.34
C VAL A 77 -1.98 -19.72 0.85
N LYS A 78 -1.78 -20.86 0.17
CA LYS A 78 -1.51 -20.89 -1.27
C LYS A 78 -2.66 -20.31 -2.09
N ALA A 79 -3.91 -20.61 -1.72
CA ALA A 79 -5.09 -20.04 -2.36
C ALA A 79 -5.14 -18.51 -2.19
N ARG A 80 -4.92 -18.02 -0.96
CA ARG A 80 -4.92 -16.59 -0.68
C ARG A 80 -3.80 -15.85 -1.41
N ILE A 81 -2.60 -16.42 -1.50
CA ILE A 81 -1.49 -15.85 -2.29
C ILE A 81 -1.88 -15.73 -3.78
N ARG A 82 -2.53 -16.75 -4.35
CA ARG A 82 -3.00 -16.66 -5.75
C ARG A 82 -4.01 -15.53 -5.97
N GLU A 83 -4.88 -15.26 -4.99
CA GLU A 83 -5.81 -14.13 -5.02
C GLU A 83 -5.06 -12.80 -4.91
N GLN A 84 -4.15 -12.66 -3.96
CA GLN A 84 -3.33 -11.45 -3.75
C GLN A 84 -2.48 -11.11 -4.98
N VAL A 85 -1.90 -12.11 -5.66
CA VAL A 85 -1.16 -11.90 -6.91
C VAL A 85 -2.09 -11.38 -8.02
N ARG A 86 -3.32 -11.93 -8.15
CA ARG A 86 -4.29 -11.42 -9.13
C ARG A 86 -4.75 -10.00 -8.79
N GLU A 87 -4.90 -9.72 -7.51
CA GLU A 87 -5.25 -8.38 -7.02
C GLU A 87 -4.14 -7.38 -7.32
N TYR A 88 -2.88 -7.70 -6.98
CA TYR A 88 -1.72 -6.86 -7.27
C TYR A 88 -1.63 -6.50 -8.77
N ARG A 89 -1.87 -7.47 -9.66
CA ARG A 89 -1.84 -7.25 -11.12
C ARG A 89 -2.80 -6.16 -11.60
N LYS A 90 -3.87 -5.87 -10.86
CA LYS A 90 -4.80 -4.77 -11.18
C LYS A 90 -4.20 -3.38 -10.89
N TYR A 91 -3.26 -3.31 -9.95
CA TYR A 91 -2.67 -2.07 -9.46
C TYR A 91 -1.20 -1.91 -9.83
N GLU A 92 -0.56 -2.94 -10.37
CA GLU A 92 0.88 -3.03 -10.60
C GLU A 92 1.43 -1.85 -11.41
N ASP A 93 0.75 -1.48 -12.48
CA ASP A 93 1.13 -0.34 -13.32
C ASP A 93 1.09 0.99 -12.54
N LEU A 94 0.07 1.15 -11.69
CA LEU A 94 -0.09 2.33 -10.86
C LEU A 94 0.97 2.40 -9.75
N ILE A 95 1.26 1.28 -9.11
CA ILE A 95 2.30 1.19 -8.07
C ILE A 95 3.70 1.44 -8.64
N LEU A 96 4.01 0.83 -9.81
CA LEU A 96 5.36 0.86 -10.34
C LEU A 96 5.66 2.09 -11.23
N ARG A 97 4.63 2.76 -11.75
CA ARG A 97 4.78 3.87 -12.72
C ARG A 97 4.02 5.13 -12.35
N GLY A 98 3.09 5.05 -11.40
CA GLY A 98 2.30 6.19 -10.95
C GLY A 98 3.09 7.11 -10.02
N ASP A 99 2.54 8.29 -9.79
CA ASP A 99 3.05 9.25 -8.82
C ASP A 99 2.69 8.82 -7.40
N TYR A 100 3.63 8.91 -6.48
CA TYR A 100 3.48 8.56 -5.06
C TYR A 100 3.23 9.82 -4.21
N TYR A 101 2.23 9.76 -3.34
CA TYR A 101 1.88 10.83 -2.41
C TYR A 101 1.76 10.28 -0.98
N PRO A 102 2.71 10.59 -0.08
CA PRO A 102 2.62 10.24 1.33
C PRO A 102 1.58 11.13 2.05
N LEU A 103 0.75 10.53 2.90
CA LEU A 103 -0.24 11.22 3.72
C LEU A 103 0.06 11.15 5.23
N MET A 104 0.65 10.04 5.69
CA MET A 104 1.03 9.84 7.08
C MET A 104 2.46 9.33 7.17
N ASN A 105 3.23 9.88 8.12
CA ASN A 105 4.62 9.53 8.36
C ASN A 105 4.73 8.46 9.47
N PRO A 106 5.14 7.22 9.15
CA PRO A 106 5.21 6.14 10.14
C PRO A 106 6.29 6.32 11.23
N PHE A 107 7.10 7.36 11.15
CA PHE A 107 8.06 7.71 12.21
C PHE A 107 7.46 8.60 13.30
N THR A 108 6.39 9.34 12.99
CA THR A 108 5.71 10.27 13.90
C THR A 108 4.26 9.90 14.18
N ASP A 109 3.63 9.18 13.25
CA ASP A 109 2.23 8.79 13.32
C ASP A 109 2.06 7.32 13.78
N VAL A 110 0.84 6.92 14.07
CA VAL A 110 0.49 5.55 14.48
C VAL A 110 0.50 4.56 13.30
N GLY A 111 0.92 4.98 12.14
CA GLY A 111 0.97 4.17 10.94
C GLY A 111 1.42 4.96 9.72
N SER A 112 1.16 4.43 8.56
CA SER A 112 1.44 5.05 7.26
C SER A 112 0.16 5.11 6.44
N ALA A 113 0.01 6.19 5.68
CA ALA A 113 -0.98 6.25 4.61
C ALA A 113 -0.35 6.94 3.40
N TYR A 114 -0.71 6.47 2.22
CA TYR A 114 -0.24 7.02 0.97
C TYR A 114 -1.17 6.62 -0.17
N TYR A 115 -1.07 7.31 -1.29
CA TYR A 115 -1.70 6.86 -2.53
C TYR A 115 -0.76 6.92 -3.71
N PHE A 116 -1.05 6.07 -4.69
CA PHE A 116 -0.52 6.15 -6.05
C PHE A 116 -1.60 6.66 -6.99
N THR A 117 -1.20 7.41 -8.01
CA THR A 117 -2.12 7.89 -9.06
C THR A 117 -1.44 7.90 -10.43
N ASP A 118 -2.24 7.73 -11.48
CA ASP A 118 -1.78 7.92 -12.85
C ASP A 118 -1.60 9.41 -13.19
N PRO A 119 -0.87 9.75 -14.27
CA PRO A 119 -0.66 11.14 -14.69
C PRO A 119 -1.98 11.89 -14.97
N GLU A 120 -2.99 11.19 -15.45
CA GLU A 120 -4.31 11.72 -15.81
C GLU A 120 -5.22 11.96 -14.59
N ARG A 121 -4.78 11.54 -13.39
CA ARG A 121 -5.57 11.59 -12.14
C ARG A 121 -6.92 10.87 -12.28
N SER A 122 -6.93 9.81 -13.07
CA SER A 122 -8.13 9.01 -13.35
C SER A 122 -8.28 7.83 -12.37
N ARG A 123 -7.19 7.40 -11.75
CA ARG A 123 -7.15 6.27 -10.80
C ARG A 123 -6.32 6.63 -9.58
N PHE A 124 -6.79 6.21 -8.40
CA PHE A 124 -6.06 6.37 -7.13
C PHE A 124 -6.08 5.05 -6.35
N LEU A 125 -4.93 4.55 -5.96
CA LEU A 125 -4.80 3.45 -5.02
C LEU A 125 -4.37 4.03 -3.67
N LEU A 126 -5.32 4.18 -2.75
CA LEU A 126 -5.09 4.66 -1.39
C LEU A 126 -4.88 3.49 -0.45
N THR A 127 -3.83 3.53 0.34
CA THR A 127 -3.49 2.51 1.34
C THR A 127 -3.31 3.16 2.72
N PHE A 128 -3.94 2.57 3.73
CA PHE A 128 -3.76 2.91 5.14
C PHE A 128 -3.23 1.69 5.89
N LEU A 129 -2.16 1.88 6.67
CA LEU A 129 -1.46 0.83 7.42
C LEU A 129 -1.26 1.31 8.85
N GLN A 130 -1.93 0.71 9.81
CA GLN A 130 -1.78 1.03 11.23
C GLN A 130 -0.69 0.14 11.85
N THR A 131 0.23 0.70 12.64
CA THR A 131 1.33 -0.02 13.30
C THR A 131 1.25 -0.01 14.82
N GLY A 132 0.36 0.80 15.37
CA GLY A 132 0.13 0.92 16.82
C GLY A 132 -1.36 0.86 17.13
N GLY A 133 -1.74 0.32 18.30
CA GLY A 133 -3.12 0.28 18.74
C GLY A 133 -3.66 1.69 18.97
N ASN A 134 -4.70 2.07 18.24
CA ASN A 134 -5.42 3.34 18.45
C ASN A 134 -6.87 3.21 17.99
N ALA A 135 -7.64 2.44 18.75
CA ALA A 135 -8.97 1.97 18.39
C ALA A 135 -10.02 3.08 18.19
N PHE A 136 -9.77 4.29 18.63
CA PHE A 136 -10.81 5.32 18.66
C PHE A 136 -10.43 6.61 17.94
N HIS A 137 -9.29 6.64 17.29
CA HIS A 137 -8.88 7.80 16.53
C HIS A 137 -9.35 7.69 15.09
N THR A 138 -10.02 8.74 14.59
CA THR A 138 -10.41 8.84 13.18
C THR A 138 -9.44 9.76 12.45
N PHE A 139 -8.80 9.22 11.43
CA PHE A 139 -7.93 9.95 10.52
C PHE A 139 -8.73 10.45 9.32
N LYS A 140 -8.31 11.55 8.73
CA LYS A 140 -8.81 12.02 7.44
C LYS A 140 -7.71 11.89 6.38
N LEU A 141 -7.94 11.03 5.40
CA LEU A 141 -7.00 10.79 4.30
C LEU A 141 -7.44 11.58 3.07
N CYS A 142 -6.74 12.66 2.75
CA CYS A 142 -7.09 13.59 1.68
C CYS A 142 -6.37 13.24 0.38
N ILE A 143 -7.11 13.04 -0.70
CA ILE A 143 -6.54 12.87 -2.05
C ILE A 143 -6.59 14.24 -2.74
N ALA A 144 -5.54 15.05 -2.55
CA ALA A 144 -5.49 16.43 -3.02
C ALA A 144 -5.53 16.54 -4.56
N GLU A 145 -5.06 15.51 -5.26
CA GLU A 145 -4.98 15.45 -6.72
C GLU A 145 -6.31 15.06 -7.40
N ALA A 146 -7.33 14.65 -6.64
CA ALA A 146 -8.64 14.35 -7.23
C ALA A 146 -9.28 15.60 -7.81
N ASP A 147 -9.82 15.53 -9.04
CA ASP A 147 -10.55 16.62 -9.66
C ASP A 147 -11.90 16.81 -8.95
N PRO A 148 -12.14 17.98 -8.30
CA PRO A 148 -13.34 18.20 -7.50
C PRO A 148 -14.65 18.12 -8.29
N GLN A 149 -14.61 18.29 -9.61
CA GLN A 149 -15.78 18.23 -10.49
C GLN A 149 -16.10 16.83 -11.00
N MET A 150 -15.21 15.86 -10.75
CA MET A 150 -15.35 14.48 -11.22
C MET A 150 -15.91 13.57 -10.13
N VAL A 151 -16.38 12.41 -10.57
CA VAL A 151 -16.89 11.33 -9.72
C VAL A 151 -15.96 10.13 -9.84
N TYR A 152 -15.73 9.46 -8.71
CA TYR A 152 -14.84 8.31 -8.60
C TYR A 152 -15.57 7.15 -7.93
N TYR A 153 -15.47 5.98 -8.51
CA TYR A 153 -16.00 4.74 -7.96
C TYR A 153 -14.89 3.97 -7.23
N ASP A 154 -15.12 3.62 -5.97
CA ASP A 154 -14.23 2.70 -5.23
C ASP A 154 -14.52 1.27 -5.65
N ALA A 155 -13.65 0.69 -6.47
CA ALA A 155 -13.80 -0.67 -6.97
C ALA A 155 -13.54 -1.77 -5.92
N ILE A 156 -13.08 -1.41 -4.72
CA ILE A 156 -12.92 -2.32 -3.57
C ILE A 156 -14.15 -2.24 -2.66
N GLY A 157 -14.52 -1.03 -2.24
CA GLY A 157 -15.62 -0.80 -1.32
C GLY A 157 -17.00 -0.77 -1.97
N GLY A 158 -17.09 -0.54 -3.28
CA GLY A 158 -18.34 -0.45 -4.02
C GLY A 158 -19.09 0.88 -3.85
N GLU A 159 -18.43 1.89 -3.28
CA GLU A 159 -19.03 3.20 -3.02
C GLU A 159 -18.57 4.24 -4.06
N THR A 160 -19.35 5.30 -4.20
CA THR A 160 -19.04 6.40 -5.13
C THR A 160 -18.77 7.68 -4.36
N TYR A 161 -17.72 8.42 -4.76
CA TYR A 161 -17.29 9.67 -4.14
C TYR A 161 -17.14 10.76 -5.19
N SER A 162 -17.54 12.00 -4.87
CA SER A 162 -17.11 13.14 -5.66
C SER A 162 -15.62 13.43 -5.40
N GLY A 163 -14.91 14.02 -6.37
CA GLY A 163 -13.54 14.43 -6.14
C GLY A 163 -13.42 15.48 -5.03
N ALA A 164 -14.46 16.30 -4.83
CA ALA A 164 -14.53 17.22 -3.68
C ALA A 164 -14.53 16.47 -2.33
N GLN A 165 -15.25 15.32 -2.22
CA GLN A 165 -15.23 14.47 -1.03
C GLN A 165 -13.85 13.81 -0.82
N LEU A 166 -13.20 13.32 -1.89
CA LEU A 166 -11.85 12.77 -1.82
C LEU A 166 -10.84 13.81 -1.34
N ARG A 167 -10.95 15.05 -1.80
CA ARG A 167 -10.10 16.16 -1.35
C ARG A 167 -10.38 16.58 0.09
N ALA A 168 -11.63 16.56 0.52
CA ALA A 168 -12.02 16.86 1.91
C ALA A 168 -11.54 15.78 2.90
N GLY A 169 -11.27 14.58 2.41
CA GLY A 169 -10.70 13.47 3.15
C GLY A 169 -11.68 12.39 3.53
N ILE A 170 -11.25 11.16 3.30
CA ILE A 170 -11.97 9.94 3.66
C ILE A 170 -11.72 9.64 5.14
N PRO A 171 -12.75 9.47 5.97
CA PRO A 171 -12.58 9.12 7.36
C PRO A 171 -12.16 7.66 7.49
N VAL A 172 -11.10 7.40 8.26
CA VAL A 172 -10.62 6.06 8.62
C VAL A 172 -10.52 5.96 10.12
N THR A 173 -11.35 5.13 10.73
CA THR A 173 -11.24 4.85 12.15
C THR A 173 -10.23 3.74 12.38
N GLY A 174 -9.28 3.97 13.28
CA GLY A 174 -8.28 2.98 13.66
C GLY A 174 -8.92 1.77 14.36
N SER A 175 -8.13 0.71 14.51
CA SER A 175 -8.50 -0.52 15.18
C SER A 175 -7.76 -0.66 16.52
N ALA A 176 -8.31 -1.47 17.44
CA ALA A 176 -7.58 -1.94 18.61
C ALA A 176 -6.40 -2.87 18.21
N ASP A 177 -6.53 -3.54 17.06
CA ASP A 177 -5.47 -4.36 16.51
C ASP A 177 -4.30 -3.51 16.03
N THR A 178 -3.09 -3.93 16.37
CA THR A 178 -1.85 -3.24 15.94
C THR A 178 -1.54 -3.43 14.46
N GLN A 179 -2.16 -4.43 13.83
CA GLN A 179 -2.00 -4.77 12.43
C GLN A 179 -3.34 -4.60 11.69
N TYR A 180 -3.76 -3.37 11.55
CA TYR A 180 -4.97 -3.02 10.79
C TYR A 180 -4.58 -2.27 9.51
N SER A 181 -5.20 -2.65 8.41
CA SER A 181 -5.00 -2.00 7.10
C SER A 181 -6.30 -1.88 6.34
N ARG A 182 -6.37 -0.87 5.51
CA ARG A 182 -7.48 -0.66 4.59
C ARG A 182 -6.97 -0.10 3.27
N MET A 183 -7.64 -0.49 2.19
CA MET A 183 -7.35 -0.03 0.84
C MET A 183 -8.62 0.48 0.17
N TRP A 184 -8.42 1.40 -0.79
CA TRP A 184 -9.43 1.88 -1.72
C TRP A 184 -8.81 1.97 -3.10
N TYR A 185 -9.56 1.62 -4.10
CA TYR A 185 -9.16 1.78 -5.49
C TYR A 185 -10.21 2.62 -6.22
N PHE A 186 -9.94 3.89 -6.34
CA PHE A 186 -10.81 4.84 -7.01
C PHE A 186 -10.54 4.88 -8.49
N VAL A 187 -11.60 4.80 -9.27
CA VAL A 187 -11.57 4.91 -10.73
C VAL A 187 -12.57 5.98 -11.13
N LYS A 188 -12.13 6.94 -11.94
CA LYS A 188 -12.97 8.01 -12.49
C LYS A 188 -14.09 7.42 -13.35
N VAL A 189 -15.34 7.85 -13.18
CA VAL A 189 -16.54 7.41 -13.89
C VAL A 189 -17.21 8.57 -14.61
#